data_f8dc33b57d1878c08e7f153b7c49a29b
#
_entry.id   f8dc33b57d1878c08e7f153b7c49a29b
#
_cell.length_a   1.000
_cell.length_b   1.000
_cell.length_c   1.000
_cell.angle_alpha   90.00
_cell.angle_beta   90.00
_cell.angle_gamma   90.00
#
_symmetry.space_group_name_H-M   'P 1'
#
loop_
_entity.id
_entity.type
_entity.pdbx_description
1 polymer ?
#
loop_
_entity_poly.entity_id
_entity_poly.type
_entity_poly.pdbx_seq_one_letter_code
_entity_poly.pdbx_strand_id
1 'polypeptide(L)'
;DTFADFRFSAIEQNELSKILYSLNELESFHFNRSDSGLVYLDLLIQFADQSKLFPKALYAKSIVLDAQGDSVGTAEIKQRIINEFPKTDYALAIINADDTYNPLVTTSDKQLVSAEKTWLTNPALALDSYREIISEDTVSESSVKAAYFLAYQYDYYLVQPDSAMKYYDWILKYHGESDQALPSEKRFVFLNKILADTTALDDN
;
A
#
# COMPACT_ATOMS: atom_id res chain seq x y z
N ASP A 1 5.68 37.54 -12.30
CA ASP A 1 6.83 36.59 -12.19
C ASP A 1 7.06 36.07 -10.75
N THR A 2 6.01 35.83 -9.97
CA THR A 2 6.13 35.45 -8.54
C THR A 2 5.67 34.00 -8.26
N PHE A 3 5.42 33.18 -9.25
CA PHE A 3 5.00 31.77 -9.06
C PHE A 3 6.12 30.74 -9.31
N ALA A 4 7.33 31.19 -9.67
CA ALA A 4 8.42 30.29 -10.08
C ALA A 4 9.16 29.60 -8.92
N ASP A 5 8.95 29.99 -7.65
CA ASP A 5 9.71 29.50 -6.50
C ASP A 5 8.87 28.76 -5.44
N PHE A 6 7.61 28.42 -5.72
CA PHE A 6 6.84 27.64 -4.77
C PHE A 6 7.28 26.19 -4.81
N ARG A 7 7.95 25.74 -3.74
CA ARG A 7 8.30 24.34 -3.53
C ARG A 7 7.59 23.80 -2.29
N PHE A 8 6.93 22.68 -2.44
CA PHE A 8 6.38 21.93 -1.31
C PHE A 8 7.49 21.48 -0.37
N SER A 9 7.25 21.52 0.93
CA SER A 9 8.14 20.88 1.92
C SER A 9 8.19 19.36 1.70
N ALA A 10 9.20 18.67 2.24
CA ALA A 10 9.34 17.23 2.09
C ALA A 10 8.12 16.45 2.65
N ILE A 11 7.47 16.97 3.69
CA ILE A 11 6.23 16.38 4.25
C ILE A 11 5.09 16.52 3.26
N GLU A 12 4.86 17.72 2.73
CA GLU A 12 3.82 17.98 1.73
C GLU A 12 4.05 17.18 0.44
N GLN A 13 5.31 17.04 0.01
CA GLN A 13 5.65 16.21 -1.14
C GLN A 13 5.34 14.72 -0.91
N ASN A 14 5.59 14.20 0.30
CA ASN A 14 5.24 12.82 0.63
C ASN A 14 3.70 12.61 0.60
N GLU A 15 2.92 13.54 1.16
CA GLU A 15 1.46 13.44 1.13
C GLU A 15 0.91 13.58 -0.30
N LEU A 16 1.39 14.57 -1.05
CA LEU A 16 1.02 14.76 -2.45
C LEU A 16 1.34 13.52 -3.29
N SER A 17 2.51 12.92 -3.07
CA SER A 17 2.92 11.73 -3.82
C SER A 17 2.04 10.52 -3.56
N LYS A 18 1.58 10.31 -2.32
CA LYS A 18 0.63 9.24 -1.99
C LYS A 18 -0.67 9.40 -2.79
N ILE A 19 -1.24 10.61 -2.78
CA ILE A 19 -2.48 10.91 -3.51
C ILE A 19 -2.30 10.69 -5.01
N LEU A 20 -1.24 11.26 -5.60
CA LEU A 20 -1.00 11.16 -7.04
C LEU A 20 -0.71 9.71 -7.47
N TYR A 21 0.02 8.96 -6.65
CA TYR A 21 0.30 7.57 -6.95
C TYR A 21 -0.98 6.71 -6.88
N SER A 22 -1.83 6.91 -5.87
CA SER A 22 -3.13 6.23 -5.77
C SER A 22 -4.07 6.57 -6.92
N LEU A 23 -4.08 7.83 -7.39
CA LEU A 23 -4.85 8.23 -8.57
C LEU A 23 -4.31 7.55 -9.85
N ASN A 24 -2.98 7.42 -9.99
CA ASN A 24 -2.41 6.65 -11.08
C ASN A 24 -2.85 5.18 -11.03
N GLU A 25 -2.79 4.54 -9.86
CA GLU A 25 -3.23 3.14 -9.72
C GLU A 25 -4.71 2.98 -10.07
N LEU A 26 -5.56 3.89 -9.62
CA LEU A 26 -6.99 3.89 -9.93
C LEU A 26 -7.26 4.02 -11.43
N GLU A 27 -6.63 5.00 -12.10
CA GLU A 27 -6.80 5.21 -13.54
C GLU A 27 -6.22 4.07 -14.37
N SER A 28 -5.00 3.63 -14.04
CA SER A 28 -4.29 2.62 -14.84
C SER A 28 -4.86 1.22 -14.67
N PHE A 29 -5.22 0.81 -13.44
CA PHE A 29 -5.61 -0.58 -13.17
C PHE A 29 -7.12 -0.78 -13.03
N HIS A 30 -7.84 0.16 -12.38
CA HIS A 30 -9.29 0.01 -12.22
C HIS A 30 -10.07 0.47 -13.45
N PHE A 31 -9.66 1.59 -14.04
CA PHE A 31 -10.35 2.15 -15.21
C PHE A 31 -9.69 1.81 -16.53
N ASN A 32 -8.52 1.16 -16.51
CA ASN A 32 -7.73 0.80 -17.70
C ASN A 32 -7.44 2.01 -18.61
N ARG A 33 -7.12 3.16 -17.98
CA ARG A 33 -6.82 4.44 -18.64
C ARG A 33 -5.37 4.85 -18.36
N SER A 34 -4.42 4.14 -18.97
CA SER A 34 -2.98 4.35 -18.76
C SER A 34 -2.51 5.77 -19.09
N ASP A 35 -3.11 6.42 -20.10
CA ASP A 35 -2.77 7.81 -20.44
C ASP A 35 -3.14 8.78 -19.30
N SER A 36 -4.30 8.58 -18.67
CA SER A 36 -4.71 9.36 -17.50
C SER A 36 -3.82 9.07 -16.30
N GLY A 37 -3.44 7.81 -16.09
CA GLY A 37 -2.49 7.41 -15.06
C GLY A 37 -1.13 8.08 -15.21
N LEU A 38 -0.61 8.18 -16.44
CA LEU A 38 0.64 8.88 -16.74
C LEU A 38 0.63 10.35 -16.31
N VAL A 39 -0.50 11.05 -16.45
CA VAL A 39 -0.61 12.45 -16.02
C VAL A 39 -0.32 12.58 -14.53
N TYR A 40 -0.82 11.67 -13.70
CA TYR A 40 -0.57 11.70 -12.26
C TYR A 40 0.87 11.33 -11.91
N LEU A 41 1.50 10.40 -12.64
CA LEU A 41 2.93 10.11 -12.48
C LEU A 41 3.79 11.31 -12.88
N ASP A 42 3.44 12.02 -13.95
CA ASP A 42 4.14 13.23 -14.39
C ASP A 42 4.05 14.36 -13.35
N LEU A 43 2.86 14.57 -12.77
CA LEU A 43 2.66 15.53 -11.69
C LEU A 43 3.50 15.16 -10.45
N LEU A 44 3.54 13.87 -10.08
CA LEU A 44 4.36 13.40 -8.97
C LEU A 44 5.85 13.67 -9.25
N ILE A 45 6.32 13.33 -10.45
CA ILE A 45 7.71 13.53 -10.87
C ILE A 45 8.08 15.02 -10.91
N GLN A 46 7.13 15.89 -11.23
CA GLN A 46 7.34 17.32 -11.32
C GLN A 46 7.35 18.00 -9.93
N PHE A 47 6.48 17.60 -9.02
CA PHE A 47 6.20 18.36 -7.79
C PHE A 47 6.60 17.64 -6.49
N ALA A 48 6.98 16.36 -6.56
CA ALA A 48 7.28 15.55 -5.39
C ALA A 48 8.61 14.77 -5.52
N ASP A 49 9.65 15.43 -6.04
CA ASP A 49 10.98 14.86 -6.30
C ASP A 49 11.73 14.42 -5.03
N GLN A 50 11.36 14.94 -3.85
CA GLN A 50 11.90 14.56 -2.56
C GLN A 50 11.07 13.48 -1.83
N SER A 51 10.03 12.98 -2.47
CA SER A 51 9.15 11.97 -1.91
C SER A 51 9.80 10.59 -1.92
N LYS A 52 9.48 9.77 -0.92
CA LYS A 52 9.87 8.35 -0.87
C LYS A 52 9.30 7.55 -2.05
N LEU A 53 8.18 7.98 -2.63
CA LEU A 53 7.54 7.32 -3.78
C LEU A 53 8.15 7.74 -5.11
N PHE A 54 9.06 8.71 -5.16
CA PHE A 54 9.61 9.21 -6.39
C PHE A 54 10.30 8.14 -7.26
N PRO A 55 11.19 7.25 -6.73
CA PRO A 55 11.77 6.18 -7.52
C PRO A 55 10.73 5.16 -8.01
N LYS A 56 9.69 4.89 -7.18
CA LYS A 56 8.57 4.02 -7.54
C LYS A 56 7.78 4.59 -8.72
N ALA A 57 7.50 5.90 -8.69
CA ALA A 57 6.77 6.60 -9.75
C ALA A 57 7.55 6.61 -11.07
N LEU A 58 8.87 6.85 -11.03
CA LEU A 58 9.73 6.74 -12.21
C LEU A 58 9.68 5.33 -12.81
N TYR A 59 9.78 4.30 -11.98
CA TYR A 59 9.73 2.92 -12.46
C TYR A 59 8.36 2.58 -13.06
N ALA A 60 7.26 2.95 -12.38
CA ALA A 60 5.90 2.79 -12.90
C ALA A 60 5.73 3.48 -14.26
N LYS A 61 6.22 4.73 -14.39
CA LYS A 61 6.22 5.46 -15.66
C LYS A 61 6.96 4.71 -16.75
N SER A 62 8.14 4.14 -16.45
CA SER A 62 8.92 3.38 -17.45
C SER A 62 8.15 2.16 -17.98
N ILE A 63 7.38 1.48 -17.13
CA ILE A 63 6.54 0.33 -17.53
C ILE A 63 5.41 0.78 -18.46
N VAL A 64 4.76 1.89 -18.16
CA VAL A 64 3.66 2.40 -19.01
C VAL A 64 4.17 2.86 -20.35
N LEU A 65 5.30 3.59 -20.42
CA LEU A 65 5.93 4.03 -21.66
C LEU A 65 6.36 2.84 -22.52
N ASP A 66 6.92 1.78 -21.90
CA ASP A 66 7.29 0.56 -22.59
C ASP A 66 6.08 -0.13 -23.23
N ALA A 67 4.98 -0.24 -22.47
CA ALA A 67 3.73 -0.80 -22.98
C ALA A 67 3.11 0.02 -24.13
N GLN A 68 3.37 1.33 -24.17
CA GLN A 68 2.94 2.22 -25.25
C GLN A 68 3.89 2.22 -26.46
N GLY A 69 5.05 1.51 -26.36
CA GLY A 69 6.06 1.45 -27.42
C GLY A 69 6.99 2.66 -27.47
N ASP A 70 6.97 3.54 -26.47
CA ASP A 70 7.93 4.64 -26.35
C ASP A 70 9.27 4.14 -25.78
N SER A 71 10.07 3.54 -26.64
CA SER A 71 11.37 2.97 -26.28
C SER A 71 12.38 4.05 -25.84
N VAL A 72 12.28 5.25 -26.37
CA VAL A 72 13.19 6.37 -26.03
C VAL A 72 12.89 6.87 -24.63
N GLY A 73 11.65 7.24 -24.36
CA GLY A 73 11.23 7.67 -23.02
C GLY A 73 11.45 6.61 -21.96
N THR A 74 11.19 5.33 -22.28
CA THR A 74 11.49 4.20 -21.40
C THR A 74 12.99 4.13 -21.05
N ALA A 75 13.88 4.23 -22.03
CA ALA A 75 15.32 4.16 -21.80
C ALA A 75 15.82 5.34 -20.96
N GLU A 76 15.34 6.55 -21.23
CA GLU A 76 15.70 7.76 -20.46
C GLU A 76 15.31 7.63 -18.99
N ILE A 77 14.07 7.21 -18.70
CA ILE A 77 13.60 7.01 -17.33
C ILE A 77 14.37 5.89 -16.62
N LYS A 78 14.60 4.75 -17.27
CA LYS A 78 15.39 3.65 -16.70
C LYS A 78 16.81 4.10 -16.37
N GLN A 79 17.45 4.86 -17.26
CA GLN A 79 18.80 5.38 -17.03
C GLN A 79 18.82 6.38 -15.86
N ARG A 80 17.80 7.21 -15.74
CA ARG A 80 17.63 8.12 -14.61
C ARG A 80 17.55 7.38 -13.28
N ILE A 81 16.75 6.29 -13.22
CA ILE A 81 16.63 5.47 -12.00
C ILE A 81 17.99 4.86 -11.61
N ILE A 82 18.73 4.31 -12.57
CA ILE A 82 20.05 3.72 -12.30
C ILE A 82 21.03 4.78 -11.76
N ASN A 83 21.02 5.98 -12.32
CA ASN A 83 21.96 7.03 -11.94
C ASN A 83 21.62 7.70 -10.60
N GLU A 84 20.34 8.04 -10.39
CA GLU A 84 19.91 8.80 -9.22
C GLU A 84 19.57 7.90 -8.01
N PHE A 85 19.12 6.65 -8.27
CA PHE A 85 18.63 5.72 -7.24
C PHE A 85 19.24 4.32 -7.31
N PRO A 86 20.57 4.17 -7.43
CA PRO A 86 21.23 2.90 -7.75
C PRO A 86 21.06 1.78 -6.71
N LYS A 87 20.64 2.14 -5.48
CA LYS A 87 20.45 1.18 -4.38
C LYS A 87 19.00 0.73 -4.18
N THR A 88 18.09 1.17 -5.05
CA THR A 88 16.68 0.79 -4.98
C THR A 88 16.44 -0.53 -5.70
N ASP A 89 15.39 -1.25 -5.27
CA ASP A 89 14.95 -2.47 -5.96
C ASP A 89 14.57 -2.20 -7.42
N TYR A 90 14.13 -0.97 -7.73
CA TYR A 90 13.81 -0.53 -9.09
C TYR A 90 15.04 -0.50 -9.98
N ALA A 91 16.15 0.07 -9.49
CA ALA A 91 17.43 0.07 -10.23
C ALA A 91 17.97 -1.35 -10.41
N LEU A 92 17.89 -2.18 -9.36
CA LEU A 92 18.34 -3.58 -9.41
C LEU A 92 17.52 -4.40 -10.42
N ALA A 93 16.20 -4.21 -10.48
CA ALA A 93 15.34 -4.86 -11.46
C ALA A 93 15.73 -4.49 -12.90
N ILE A 94 16.05 -3.22 -13.16
CA ILE A 94 16.48 -2.75 -14.47
C ILE A 94 17.86 -3.33 -14.86
N ILE A 95 18.81 -3.31 -13.91
CA ILE A 95 20.19 -3.77 -14.17
C ILE A 95 20.24 -5.29 -14.41
N ASN A 96 19.49 -6.05 -13.62
CA ASN A 96 19.51 -7.51 -13.71
C ASN A 96 18.65 -8.04 -14.86
N ALA A 97 17.82 -7.19 -15.48
CA ALA A 97 16.92 -7.54 -16.57
C ALA A 97 16.11 -8.84 -16.31
N ASP A 98 15.67 -9.01 -15.07
CA ASP A 98 14.88 -10.18 -14.66
C ASP A 98 13.40 -9.90 -14.91
N ASP A 99 12.87 -10.38 -16.01
CA ASP A 99 11.46 -10.21 -16.41
C ASP A 99 10.49 -10.89 -15.43
N THR A 100 10.99 -11.76 -14.54
CA THR A 100 10.17 -12.42 -13.51
C THR A 100 10.03 -11.61 -12.24
N TYR A 101 10.92 -10.64 -12.02
CA TYR A 101 10.93 -9.78 -10.85
C TYR A 101 10.28 -8.44 -11.15
N ASN A 102 9.13 -8.18 -10.52
CA ASN A 102 8.46 -6.89 -10.57
C ASN A 102 8.54 -6.20 -9.20
N PRO A 103 9.37 -5.17 -9.02
CA PRO A 103 9.53 -4.46 -7.75
C PRO A 103 8.33 -3.60 -7.36
N LEU A 104 7.33 -3.45 -8.23
CA LEU A 104 6.04 -2.82 -7.89
C LEU A 104 5.09 -3.76 -7.18
N VAL A 105 5.35 -5.07 -7.26
CA VAL A 105 4.50 -6.11 -6.67
C VAL A 105 5.34 -6.89 -5.67
N THR A 106 5.10 -6.63 -4.39
CA THR A 106 5.80 -7.31 -3.30
C THR A 106 5.33 -8.76 -3.12
N THR A 107 6.06 -9.53 -2.32
CA THR A 107 5.61 -10.88 -1.93
C THR A 107 4.28 -10.81 -1.18
N SER A 108 4.13 -9.84 -0.29
CA SER A 108 2.90 -9.61 0.48
C SER A 108 1.71 -9.25 -0.42
N ASP A 109 1.92 -8.50 -1.52
CA ASP A 109 0.85 -8.22 -2.50
C ASP A 109 0.37 -9.50 -3.17
N LYS A 110 1.30 -10.38 -3.58
CA LYS A 110 0.97 -11.67 -4.20
C LYS A 110 0.24 -12.60 -3.22
N GLN A 111 0.71 -12.64 -1.97
CA GLN A 111 0.08 -13.41 -0.90
C GLN A 111 -1.33 -12.89 -0.60
N LEU A 112 -1.53 -11.57 -0.54
CA LEU A 112 -2.84 -10.96 -0.32
C LEU A 112 -3.83 -11.35 -1.42
N VAL A 113 -3.46 -11.19 -2.69
CA VAL A 113 -4.30 -11.59 -3.84
C VAL A 113 -4.61 -13.10 -3.80
N SER A 114 -3.66 -13.94 -3.39
CA SER A 114 -3.88 -15.38 -3.23
C SER A 114 -4.86 -15.68 -2.09
N ALA A 115 -4.72 -15.00 -0.94
CA ALA A 115 -5.62 -15.16 0.20
C ALA A 115 -7.05 -14.72 -0.15
N GLU A 116 -7.22 -13.60 -0.87
CA GLU A 116 -8.52 -13.12 -1.35
C GLU A 116 -9.21 -14.13 -2.27
N LYS A 117 -8.47 -14.75 -3.20
CA LYS A 117 -9.00 -15.82 -4.04
C LYS A 117 -9.39 -17.06 -3.23
N THR A 118 -8.54 -17.43 -2.27
CA THR A 118 -8.78 -18.58 -1.39
C THR A 118 -10.01 -18.36 -0.50
N TRP A 119 -10.28 -17.12 -0.10
CA TRP A 119 -11.45 -16.76 0.70
C TRP A 119 -12.77 -17.22 0.06
N LEU A 120 -12.87 -17.17 -1.26
CA LEU A 120 -14.08 -17.56 -2.00
C LEU A 120 -14.36 -19.06 -1.95
N THR A 121 -13.36 -19.90 -1.68
CA THR A 121 -13.45 -21.36 -1.74
C THR A 121 -13.16 -22.04 -0.41
N ASN A 122 -12.24 -21.48 0.38
CA ASN A 122 -11.83 -22.02 1.67
C ASN A 122 -11.49 -20.87 2.66
N PRO A 123 -12.53 -20.30 3.32
CA PRO A 123 -12.33 -19.19 4.25
C PRO A 123 -11.36 -19.48 5.41
N ALA A 124 -11.36 -20.71 5.93
CA ALA A 124 -10.48 -21.06 7.04
C ALA A 124 -9.00 -20.98 6.63
N LEU A 125 -8.65 -21.55 5.47
CA LEU A 125 -7.28 -21.46 4.93
C LEU A 125 -6.90 -20.01 4.58
N ALA A 126 -7.84 -19.23 4.08
CA ALA A 126 -7.59 -17.83 3.78
C ALA A 126 -7.26 -17.03 5.05
N LEU A 127 -7.97 -17.26 6.17
CA LEU A 127 -7.63 -16.61 7.45
C LEU A 127 -6.20 -16.95 7.90
N ASP A 128 -5.72 -18.16 7.68
CA ASP A 128 -4.33 -18.53 7.97
C ASP A 128 -3.36 -17.77 7.07
N SER A 129 -3.65 -17.67 5.77
CA SER A 129 -2.84 -16.88 4.82
C SER A 129 -2.77 -15.40 5.20
N TYR A 130 -3.88 -14.79 5.62
CA TYR A 130 -3.86 -13.39 6.11
C TYR A 130 -3.00 -13.24 7.37
N ARG A 131 -3.02 -14.21 8.30
CA ARG A 131 -2.15 -14.19 9.50
C ARG A 131 -0.67 -14.29 9.12
N GLU A 132 -0.34 -15.13 8.14
CA GLU A 132 1.02 -15.28 7.63
C GLU A 132 1.54 -13.95 7.06
N ILE A 133 0.77 -13.25 6.23
CA ILE A 133 1.13 -11.94 5.68
C ILE A 133 1.53 -10.97 6.79
N ILE A 134 0.74 -10.81 7.85
CA ILE A 134 1.03 -9.86 8.92
C ILE A 134 2.16 -10.32 9.85
N SER A 135 2.47 -11.61 9.89
CA SER A 135 3.59 -12.14 10.68
C SER A 135 4.94 -11.95 9.98
N GLU A 136 4.95 -11.98 8.65
CA GLU A 136 6.15 -11.85 7.83
C GLU A 136 6.45 -10.40 7.44
N ASP A 137 5.42 -9.57 7.36
CA ASP A 137 5.52 -8.19 6.87
C ASP A 137 4.72 -7.23 7.76
N THR A 138 5.43 -6.32 8.41
CA THR A 138 4.81 -5.28 9.25
C THR A 138 4.83 -3.89 8.62
N VAL A 139 5.22 -3.78 7.35
CA VAL A 139 5.52 -2.48 6.71
C VAL A 139 4.62 -2.21 5.50
N SER A 140 4.25 -3.24 4.74
CA SER A 140 3.53 -3.07 3.49
C SER A 140 2.06 -2.67 3.68
N GLU A 141 1.49 -2.05 2.66
CA GLU A 141 0.06 -1.77 2.60
C GLU A 141 -0.78 -3.06 2.57
N SER A 142 -0.26 -4.13 1.98
CA SER A 142 -0.91 -5.44 1.95
C SER A 142 -1.04 -6.06 3.33
N SER A 143 -0.05 -5.86 4.22
CA SER A 143 -0.15 -6.32 5.61
C SER A 143 -1.22 -5.56 6.40
N VAL A 144 -1.37 -4.25 6.16
CA VAL A 144 -2.47 -3.45 6.76
C VAL A 144 -3.83 -3.95 6.30
N LYS A 145 -4.00 -4.18 5.00
CA LYS A 145 -5.25 -4.71 4.43
C LYS A 145 -5.58 -6.08 5.03
N ALA A 146 -4.57 -6.96 5.15
CA ALA A 146 -4.71 -8.28 5.76
C ALA A 146 -5.14 -8.19 7.23
N ALA A 147 -4.50 -7.32 8.02
CA ALA A 147 -4.83 -7.11 9.42
C ALA A 147 -6.26 -6.55 9.60
N TYR A 148 -6.64 -5.57 8.78
CA TYR A 148 -7.98 -5.00 8.83
C TYR A 148 -9.06 -6.01 8.45
N PHE A 149 -8.80 -6.84 7.44
CA PHE A 149 -9.70 -7.93 7.07
C PHE A 149 -9.88 -8.93 8.21
N LEU A 150 -8.79 -9.36 8.85
CA LEU A 150 -8.87 -10.26 10.02
C LEU A 150 -9.64 -9.62 11.16
N ALA A 151 -9.32 -8.36 11.52
CA ALA A 151 -10.06 -7.64 12.56
C ALA A 151 -11.55 -7.63 12.29
N TYR A 152 -11.94 -7.30 11.06
CA TYR A 152 -13.33 -7.25 10.64
C TYR A 152 -14.02 -8.62 10.70
N GLN A 153 -13.35 -9.69 10.26
CA GLN A 153 -13.91 -11.05 10.32
C GLN A 153 -14.13 -11.51 11.77
N TYR A 154 -13.16 -11.26 12.65
CA TYR A 154 -13.28 -11.62 14.06
C TYR A 154 -14.34 -10.80 14.79
N ASP A 155 -14.49 -9.52 14.44
CA ASP A 155 -15.43 -8.62 15.07
C ASP A 155 -16.88 -8.92 14.68
N TYR A 156 -17.17 -8.99 13.39
CA TYR A 156 -18.55 -9.01 12.88
C TYR A 156 -19.08 -10.39 12.54
N TYR A 157 -18.23 -11.34 12.17
CA TYR A 157 -18.68 -12.66 11.72
C TYR A 157 -18.37 -13.78 12.69
N LEU A 158 -17.19 -13.79 13.27
CA LEU A 158 -16.79 -14.81 14.23
C LEU A 158 -17.17 -14.44 15.67
N VAL A 159 -17.51 -13.17 15.90
CA VAL A 159 -17.93 -12.61 17.21
C VAL A 159 -16.89 -12.93 18.30
N GLN A 160 -15.63 -12.70 18.00
CA GLN A 160 -14.51 -12.90 18.90
C GLN A 160 -13.81 -11.55 19.16
N PRO A 161 -14.33 -10.71 20.05
CA PRO A 161 -13.84 -9.35 20.24
C PRO A 161 -12.38 -9.27 20.67
N ASP A 162 -11.91 -10.19 21.50
CA ASP A 162 -10.51 -10.23 21.92
C ASP A 162 -9.56 -10.46 20.73
N SER A 163 -9.95 -11.32 19.80
CA SER A 163 -9.18 -11.57 18.58
C SER A 163 -9.23 -10.38 17.63
N ALA A 164 -10.38 -9.74 17.48
CA ALA A 164 -10.55 -8.54 16.68
C ALA A 164 -9.66 -7.39 17.20
N MET A 165 -9.67 -7.18 18.52
CA MET A 165 -8.87 -6.13 19.17
C MET A 165 -7.37 -6.30 18.92
N LYS A 166 -6.84 -7.52 18.89
CA LYS A 166 -5.41 -7.77 18.59
C LYS A 166 -5.02 -7.22 17.22
N TYR A 167 -5.87 -7.38 16.21
CA TYR A 167 -5.59 -6.91 14.86
C TYR A 167 -5.83 -5.41 14.70
N TYR A 168 -6.84 -4.84 15.38
CA TYR A 168 -7.01 -3.39 15.43
C TYR A 168 -5.83 -2.72 16.12
N ASP A 169 -5.37 -3.24 17.27
CA ASP A 169 -4.17 -2.74 17.97
C ASP A 169 -2.91 -2.85 17.10
N TRP A 170 -2.75 -3.96 16.37
CA TRP A 170 -1.65 -4.15 15.44
C TRP A 170 -1.62 -3.04 14.36
N ILE A 171 -2.78 -2.69 13.80
CA ILE A 171 -2.89 -1.58 12.81
C ILE A 171 -2.46 -0.27 13.45
N LEU A 172 -2.99 0.05 14.63
CA LEU A 172 -2.68 1.30 15.33
C LEU A 172 -1.19 1.41 15.66
N LYS A 173 -0.57 0.30 16.04
CA LYS A 173 0.83 0.23 16.42
C LYS A 173 1.80 0.39 15.24
N TYR A 174 1.53 -0.28 14.13
CA TYR A 174 2.46 -0.33 13.00
C TYR A 174 2.08 0.60 11.85
N HIS A 175 0.80 0.98 11.75
CA HIS A 175 0.24 1.72 10.62
C HIS A 175 -0.75 2.81 11.04
N GLY A 176 -0.42 3.54 12.11
CA GLY A 176 -1.28 4.59 12.68
C GLY A 176 -1.62 5.74 11.73
N GLU A 177 -0.94 5.85 10.59
CA GLU A 177 -1.21 6.86 9.55
C GLU A 177 -1.95 6.28 8.32
N SER A 178 -2.34 5.00 8.36
CA SER A 178 -3.08 4.38 7.26
C SER A 178 -4.56 4.75 7.28
N ASP A 179 -5.23 4.58 6.13
CA ASP A 179 -6.68 4.78 6.01
C ASP A 179 -7.47 3.86 6.96
N GLN A 180 -6.90 2.71 7.31
CA GLN A 180 -7.46 1.74 8.23
C GLN A 180 -7.30 2.13 9.71
N ALA A 181 -6.41 3.07 10.04
CA ALA A 181 -6.11 3.41 11.42
C ALA A 181 -7.32 4.03 12.15
N LEU A 182 -7.92 5.06 11.59
CA LEU A 182 -9.05 5.76 12.23
C LEU A 182 -10.28 4.85 12.48
N PRO A 183 -10.74 4.04 11.51
CA PRO A 183 -11.81 3.08 11.78
C PRO A 183 -11.41 2.01 12.79
N SER A 184 -10.13 1.58 12.80
CA SER A 184 -9.62 0.62 13.78
C SER A 184 -9.63 1.18 15.20
N GLU A 185 -9.19 2.43 15.39
CA GLU A 185 -9.21 3.12 16.69
C GLU A 185 -10.63 3.20 17.27
N LYS A 186 -11.57 3.68 16.46
CA LYS A 186 -12.97 3.78 16.88
C LYS A 186 -13.53 2.44 17.32
N ARG A 187 -13.22 1.39 16.57
CA ARG A 187 -13.73 0.06 16.86
C ARG A 187 -13.04 -0.58 18.06
N PHE A 188 -11.72 -0.41 18.17
CA PHE A 188 -10.93 -0.85 19.33
C PHE A 188 -11.45 -0.25 20.64
N VAL A 189 -11.68 1.07 20.69
CA VAL A 189 -12.21 1.77 21.86
C VAL A 189 -13.60 1.25 22.22
N PHE A 190 -14.47 1.04 21.23
CA PHE A 190 -15.82 0.52 21.45
C PHE A 190 -15.81 -0.90 22.03
N LEU A 191 -15.01 -1.81 21.45
CA LEU A 191 -14.92 -3.19 21.94
C LEU A 191 -14.32 -3.26 23.35
N ASN A 192 -13.30 -2.46 23.62
CA ASN A 192 -12.68 -2.40 24.94
C ASN A 192 -13.68 -1.97 26.02
N LYS A 193 -14.57 -1.01 25.70
CA LYS A 193 -15.63 -0.59 26.60
C LYS A 193 -16.64 -1.71 26.89
N ILE A 194 -17.09 -2.42 25.85
CA ILE A 194 -18.04 -3.53 26.01
C ILE A 194 -17.44 -4.64 26.89
N LEU A 195 -16.19 -5.01 26.64
CA LEU A 195 -15.53 -6.06 27.43
C LEU A 195 -15.37 -5.65 28.90
N ALA A 196 -15.02 -4.40 29.17
CA ALA A 196 -14.94 -3.88 30.54
C ALA A 196 -16.29 -3.90 31.26
N ASP A 197 -17.36 -3.52 30.57
CA ASP A 197 -18.74 -3.51 31.16
C ASP A 197 -19.20 -4.96 31.42
N THR A 198 -18.81 -5.94 30.57
CA THR A 198 -19.21 -7.36 30.76
C THR A 198 -18.49 -7.99 31.95
N THR A 199 -17.19 -7.75 32.12
CA THR A 199 -16.43 -8.27 33.27
C THR A 199 -16.94 -7.71 34.59
N ALA A 200 -17.38 -6.45 34.64
CA ALA A 200 -17.93 -5.85 35.83
C ALA A 200 -19.30 -6.46 36.24
N LEU A 201 -20.01 -7.11 35.32
CA LEU A 201 -21.28 -7.79 35.60
C LEU A 201 -21.09 -9.23 36.12
N ASP A 202 -20.01 -9.89 35.73
CA ASP A 202 -19.69 -11.26 36.13
C ASP A 202 -19.10 -11.31 37.56
N ASP A 203 -18.58 -10.19 38.09
CA ASP A 203 -17.99 -10.06 39.42
C ASP A 203 -19.01 -9.67 40.53
N ASN A 204 -20.31 -9.53 40.21
CA ASN A 204 -21.42 -9.21 41.14
C ASN A 204 -22.41 -10.38 41.28
#